data_ae8030864265506d7bbfee41ed7d9710
#
_entry.id   ae8030864265506d7bbfee41ed7d9710
#
_cell.length_a   1.000
_cell.length_b   1.000
_cell.length_c   1.000
_cell.angle_alpha   90.00
_cell.angle_beta   90.00
_cell.angle_gamma   90.00
#
_symmetry.space_group_name_H-M   'P 1'
#
loop_
_entity.id
_entity.type
_entity.pdbx_description
1 polymer ?
#
loop_
_entity_poly.entity_id
_entity_poly.type
_entity_poly.pdbx_seq_one_letter_code
_entity_poly.pdbx_strand_id
1 'polypeptide(L)'
;GFDHIALCVGAGGPTVLDIPNGLARGVRAASDFLMALQLTGAAKADSIANMQVRLPIVVVGGGLTAIDTATESLAYYPIQVEKFLKRYEALVAEHSREAVERSWSQEERAIAEEFLSHAYAIRSERDDAATEGRPVRIVPLLQSWGGATIAYRRLLVDSPSYTLNHEEVEKALEEGIWFGEGLTPL
;
A
#
# COMPACT_ATOMS: atom_id res chain seq x y z
N GLY A 1 -5.86 -34.58 -17.82
CA GLY A 1 -5.10 -33.60 -18.59
C GLY A 1 -5.90 -32.33 -18.79
N PHE A 2 -5.25 -31.26 -19.28
CA PHE A 2 -5.86 -30.00 -19.66
C PHE A 2 -5.94 -29.93 -21.18
N ASP A 3 -7.09 -29.50 -21.71
CA ASP A 3 -7.30 -29.42 -23.17
C ASP A 3 -6.78 -28.09 -23.73
N HIS A 4 -6.61 -27.06 -22.87
CA HIS A 4 -6.14 -25.73 -23.24
C HIS A 4 -5.17 -25.16 -22.21
N ILE A 5 -4.21 -24.39 -22.68
CA ILE A 5 -3.25 -23.66 -21.86
C ILE A 5 -3.31 -22.18 -22.28
N ALA A 6 -3.59 -21.28 -21.35
CA ALA A 6 -3.51 -19.84 -21.54
C ALA A 6 -2.14 -19.33 -21.05
N LEU A 7 -1.40 -18.64 -21.92
CA LEU A 7 -0.12 -18.00 -21.59
C LEU A 7 -0.38 -16.52 -21.25
N CYS A 8 -0.36 -16.19 -19.95
CA CYS A 8 -0.62 -14.85 -19.43
C CYS A 8 0.65 -14.30 -18.74
N VAL A 9 1.75 -14.21 -19.49
CA VAL A 9 3.09 -13.88 -18.97
C VAL A 9 3.43 -12.39 -19.00
N GLY A 10 2.49 -11.55 -19.40
CA GLY A 10 2.71 -10.11 -19.54
C GLY A 10 3.50 -9.72 -20.79
N ALA A 11 3.71 -8.42 -20.98
CA ALA A 11 4.25 -7.87 -22.24
C ALA A 11 5.75 -7.47 -22.18
N GLY A 12 6.43 -7.67 -21.07
CA GLY A 12 7.86 -7.36 -20.94
C GLY A 12 8.22 -6.58 -19.66
N GLY A 13 9.40 -5.96 -19.65
CA GLY A 13 9.91 -5.22 -18.51
C GLY A 13 9.17 -3.91 -18.23
N PRO A 14 9.20 -3.42 -16.99
CA PRO A 14 8.60 -2.14 -16.64
C PRO A 14 9.29 -0.97 -17.33
N THR A 15 8.53 0.10 -17.61
CA THR A 15 9.12 1.37 -18.04
C THR A 15 9.80 2.03 -16.85
N VAL A 16 11.11 2.22 -16.93
CA VAL A 16 11.85 2.96 -15.90
C VAL A 16 11.77 4.45 -16.24
N LEU A 17 11.32 5.25 -15.27
CA LEU A 17 11.31 6.70 -15.41
C LEU A 17 12.69 7.25 -15.08
N ASP A 18 13.23 8.08 -15.98
CA ASP A 18 14.46 8.82 -15.72
C ASP A 18 14.12 10.09 -14.93
N ILE A 19 14.08 9.95 -13.63
CA ILE A 19 13.78 11.04 -12.70
C ILE A 19 14.91 11.17 -11.66
N PRO A 20 15.20 12.39 -11.19
CA PRO A 20 16.13 12.60 -10.10
C PRO A 20 15.74 11.76 -8.88
N ASN A 21 16.73 11.18 -8.22
CA ASN A 21 16.54 10.31 -7.04
C ASN A 21 15.67 9.06 -7.28
N GLY A 22 15.55 8.57 -8.52
CA GLY A 22 14.77 7.36 -8.85
C GLY A 22 15.22 6.09 -8.09
N LEU A 23 16.39 6.10 -7.46
CA LEU A 23 16.90 5.02 -6.59
C LEU A 23 16.82 5.36 -5.09
N ALA A 24 16.17 6.47 -4.73
CA ALA A 24 15.98 6.80 -3.32
C ALA A 24 15.15 5.73 -2.60
N ARG A 25 15.39 5.60 -1.29
CA ARG A 25 14.60 4.68 -0.46
C ARG A 25 13.11 5.03 -0.53
N GLY A 26 12.28 4.02 -0.80
CA GLY A 26 10.83 4.18 -0.98
C GLY A 26 10.39 4.32 -2.43
N VAL A 27 11.31 4.57 -3.38
CA VAL A 27 11.01 4.55 -4.82
C VAL A 27 11.08 3.12 -5.33
N ARG A 28 10.05 2.66 -6.02
CA ARG A 28 9.94 1.29 -6.55
C ARG A 28 9.23 1.29 -7.90
N ALA A 29 9.57 0.33 -8.75
CA ALA A 29 8.73 0.04 -9.90
C ALA A 29 7.40 -0.60 -9.42
N ALA A 30 6.29 -0.18 -10.00
CA ALA A 30 4.96 -0.68 -9.65
C ALA A 30 4.85 -2.21 -9.80
N SER A 31 5.36 -2.74 -10.93
CA SER A 31 5.40 -4.18 -11.18
C SER A 31 6.18 -4.96 -10.11
N ASP A 32 7.34 -4.43 -9.68
CA ASP A 32 8.16 -5.08 -8.67
C ASP A 32 7.45 -5.11 -7.32
N PHE A 33 6.73 -4.03 -6.97
CA PHE A 33 5.93 -3.99 -5.75
C PHE A 33 4.80 -5.01 -5.80
N LEU A 34 3.99 -5.02 -6.86
CA LEU A 34 2.85 -5.93 -7.01
C LEU A 34 3.30 -7.40 -7.03
N MET A 35 4.36 -7.72 -7.80
CA MET A 35 4.91 -9.07 -7.83
C MET A 35 5.46 -9.50 -6.47
N ALA A 36 6.19 -8.63 -5.77
CA ALA A 36 6.73 -8.95 -4.46
C ALA A 36 5.60 -9.16 -3.43
N LEU A 37 4.54 -8.33 -3.44
CA LEU A 37 3.36 -8.50 -2.59
C LEU A 37 2.72 -9.88 -2.77
N GLN A 38 2.54 -10.31 -4.03
CA GLN A 38 1.93 -11.59 -4.38
C GLN A 38 2.85 -12.78 -4.08
N LEU A 39 4.08 -12.76 -4.58
CA LEU A 39 5.01 -13.90 -4.49
C LEU A 39 5.46 -14.19 -3.05
N THR A 40 5.65 -13.15 -2.24
CA THR A 40 6.03 -13.33 -0.82
C THR A 40 4.84 -13.63 0.08
N GLY A 41 3.63 -13.45 -0.43
CA GLY A 41 2.41 -13.55 0.37
C GLY A 41 2.41 -12.56 1.53
N ALA A 42 2.98 -11.35 1.36
CA ALA A 42 3.12 -10.37 2.45
C ALA A 42 1.80 -10.01 3.13
N ALA A 43 0.67 -10.10 2.42
CA ALA A 43 -0.66 -9.90 2.99
C ALA A 43 -1.15 -11.06 3.87
N LYS A 44 -0.51 -12.22 3.86
CA LYS A 44 -0.90 -13.36 4.72
C LYS A 44 -0.44 -13.12 6.15
N ALA A 45 -1.27 -13.53 7.11
CA ALA A 45 -1.00 -13.34 8.53
C ALA A 45 0.26 -14.09 9.03
N ASP A 46 0.57 -15.23 8.43
CA ASP A 46 1.71 -16.10 8.77
C ASP A 46 2.98 -15.78 7.99
N SER A 47 2.91 -14.96 6.92
CA SER A 47 4.09 -14.55 6.18
C SER A 47 4.96 -13.59 7.01
N ILE A 48 6.28 -13.85 7.02
CA ILE A 48 7.26 -12.96 7.65
C ILE A 48 7.58 -11.75 6.76
N ALA A 49 7.19 -11.77 5.50
CA ALA A 49 7.46 -10.70 4.56
C ALA A 49 6.74 -9.40 4.98
N ASN A 50 7.43 -8.28 4.82
CA ASN A 50 6.93 -6.95 5.04
C ASN A 50 7.40 -6.05 3.89
N MET A 51 6.48 -5.42 3.18
CA MET A 51 6.80 -4.53 2.07
C MET A 51 7.24 -3.14 2.54
N GLN A 52 7.05 -2.83 3.81
CA GLN A 52 7.37 -1.54 4.44
C GLN A 52 6.77 -0.35 3.69
N VAL A 53 5.49 -0.48 3.36
CA VAL A 53 4.71 0.62 2.76
C VAL A 53 4.48 1.70 3.82
N ARG A 54 4.66 2.96 3.46
CA ARG A 54 4.36 4.12 4.31
C ARG A 54 3.42 5.08 3.58
N LEU A 55 2.58 5.78 4.31
CA LEU A 55 1.70 6.81 3.77
C LEU A 55 2.34 8.21 3.95
N PRO A 56 2.10 9.16 3.04
CA PRO A 56 1.32 9.02 1.80
C PRO A 56 2.06 8.23 0.71
N ILE A 57 1.28 7.62 -0.20
CA ILE A 57 1.80 6.94 -1.38
C ILE A 57 1.52 7.79 -2.62
N VAL A 58 2.51 7.92 -3.49
CA VAL A 58 2.33 8.53 -4.81
C VAL A 58 2.67 7.50 -5.88
N VAL A 59 1.73 7.22 -6.76
CA VAL A 59 1.91 6.32 -7.91
C VAL A 59 1.96 7.16 -9.18
N VAL A 60 3.08 7.11 -9.89
CA VAL A 60 3.26 7.87 -11.13
C VAL A 60 2.82 7.03 -12.32
N GLY A 61 1.73 7.43 -12.97
CA GLY A 61 1.21 6.72 -14.15
C GLY A 61 -0.28 6.93 -14.35
N GLY A 62 -0.79 6.52 -15.51
CA GLY A 62 -2.23 6.63 -15.85
C GLY A 62 -2.81 5.34 -16.42
N GLY A 63 -2.10 4.20 -16.31
CA GLY A 63 -2.58 2.89 -16.76
C GLY A 63 -3.20 2.07 -15.63
N LEU A 64 -3.78 0.92 -15.95
CA LEU A 64 -4.38 -0.01 -14.98
C LEU A 64 -3.38 -0.46 -13.90
N THR A 65 -2.11 -0.65 -14.25
CA THR A 65 -1.06 -0.97 -13.25
C THR A 65 -0.93 0.12 -12.18
N ALA A 66 -1.19 1.40 -12.51
CA ALA A 66 -1.18 2.46 -11.51
C ALA A 66 -2.40 2.35 -10.58
N ILE A 67 -3.56 1.98 -11.11
CA ILE A 67 -4.76 1.69 -10.32
C ILE A 67 -4.46 0.54 -9.34
N ASP A 68 -4.03 -0.62 -9.87
CA ASP A 68 -3.71 -1.80 -9.06
C ASP A 68 -2.69 -1.49 -7.96
N THR A 69 -1.64 -0.72 -8.31
CA THR A 69 -0.59 -0.37 -7.33
C THR A 69 -1.13 0.50 -6.20
N ALA A 70 -1.98 1.47 -6.50
CA ALA A 70 -2.55 2.36 -5.51
C ALA A 70 -3.54 1.62 -4.60
N THR A 71 -4.47 0.86 -5.18
CA THR A 71 -5.50 0.11 -4.44
C THR A 71 -4.87 -1.00 -3.58
N GLU A 72 -3.98 -1.82 -4.16
CA GLU A 72 -3.27 -2.88 -3.44
C GLU A 72 -2.38 -2.33 -2.31
N SER A 73 -1.76 -1.17 -2.50
CA SER A 73 -0.97 -0.53 -1.45
C SER A 73 -1.84 -0.11 -0.27
N LEU A 74 -3.00 0.50 -0.52
CA LEU A 74 -3.94 0.89 0.54
C LEU A 74 -4.60 -0.32 1.21
N ALA A 75 -4.94 -1.37 0.45
CA ALA A 75 -5.48 -2.60 1.00
C ALA A 75 -4.46 -3.34 1.88
N TYR A 76 -3.19 -3.33 1.49
CA TYR A 76 -2.12 -3.98 2.24
C TYR A 76 -1.72 -3.21 3.51
N TYR A 77 -1.80 -1.88 3.52
CA TYR A 77 -1.31 -1.06 4.62
C TYR A 77 -1.87 -1.44 6.00
N PRO A 78 -3.20 -1.58 6.19
CA PRO A 78 -3.76 -2.02 7.47
C PRO A 78 -3.23 -3.39 7.91
N ILE A 79 -3.13 -4.33 6.98
CA ILE A 79 -2.63 -5.68 7.25
C ILE A 79 -1.18 -5.62 7.77
N GLN A 80 -0.35 -4.79 7.13
CA GLN A 80 1.05 -4.60 7.51
C GLN A 80 1.18 -4.08 8.94
N VAL A 81 0.46 -3.01 9.29
CA VAL A 81 0.59 -2.38 10.60
C VAL A 81 -0.04 -3.22 11.71
N GLU A 82 -1.15 -3.91 11.45
CA GLU A 82 -1.77 -4.84 12.41
C GLU A 82 -0.86 -6.07 12.66
N LYS A 83 -0.21 -6.62 11.61
CA LYS A 83 0.80 -7.67 11.76
C LYS A 83 1.99 -7.20 12.58
N PHE A 84 2.45 -5.98 12.34
CA PHE A 84 3.55 -5.38 13.09
C PHE A 84 3.19 -5.26 14.57
N LEU A 85 2.04 -4.69 14.89
CA LEU A 85 1.55 -4.55 16.27
C LEU A 85 1.47 -5.90 16.98
N LYS A 86 0.84 -6.90 16.36
CA LYS A 86 0.71 -8.24 16.93
C LYS A 86 2.06 -8.86 17.30
N ARG A 87 3.05 -8.71 16.41
CA ARG A 87 4.41 -9.24 16.63
C ARG A 87 5.16 -8.45 17.70
N TYR A 88 5.02 -7.14 17.68
CA TYR A 88 5.60 -6.26 18.68
C TYR A 88 5.07 -6.60 20.08
N GLU A 89 3.75 -6.70 20.25
CA GLU A 89 3.13 -7.08 21.53
C GLU A 89 3.63 -8.45 22.04
N ALA A 90 3.75 -9.43 21.15
CA ALA A 90 4.26 -10.75 21.51
C ALA A 90 5.73 -10.70 21.98
N LEU A 91 6.58 -9.97 21.26
CA LEU A 91 8.00 -9.81 21.63
C LEU A 91 8.17 -9.02 22.94
N VAL A 92 7.38 -7.98 23.15
CA VAL A 92 7.42 -7.18 24.39
C VAL A 92 6.96 -8.02 25.59
N ALA A 93 5.96 -8.88 25.40
CA ALA A 93 5.50 -9.79 26.46
C ALA A 93 6.58 -10.82 26.85
N GLU A 94 7.42 -11.25 25.90
CA GLU A 94 8.49 -12.22 26.14
C GLU A 94 9.78 -11.59 26.67
N HIS A 95 10.15 -10.41 26.17
CA HIS A 95 11.49 -9.85 26.35
C HIS A 95 11.56 -8.47 27.02
N SER A 96 10.49 -7.81 27.31
CA SER A 96 10.33 -6.40 27.69
C SER A 96 10.49 -5.42 26.50
N ARG A 97 9.88 -4.24 26.66
CA ARG A 97 9.92 -3.17 25.67
C ARG A 97 11.36 -2.67 25.39
N GLU A 98 12.12 -2.44 26.45
CA GLU A 98 13.50 -1.95 26.36
C GLU A 98 14.41 -2.92 25.61
N ALA A 99 14.20 -4.23 25.81
CA ALA A 99 14.98 -5.25 25.11
C ALA A 99 14.66 -5.29 23.61
N VAL A 100 13.38 -5.18 23.25
CA VAL A 100 12.90 -5.19 21.85
C VAL A 100 13.40 -3.94 21.11
N GLU A 101 13.33 -2.76 21.74
CA GLU A 101 13.65 -1.49 21.09
C GLU A 101 15.13 -1.10 21.15
N ARG A 102 15.96 -1.83 21.90
CA ARG A 102 17.39 -1.50 22.14
C ARG A 102 18.21 -1.38 20.86
N SER A 103 17.95 -2.23 19.88
CA SER A 103 18.73 -2.28 18.63
C SER A 103 18.20 -1.34 17.55
N TRP A 104 17.07 -0.67 17.79
CA TRP A 104 16.47 0.19 16.77
C TRP A 104 17.25 1.48 16.60
N SER A 105 17.60 1.78 15.36
CA SER A 105 18.06 3.11 14.96
C SER A 105 16.96 4.16 15.17
N GLN A 106 17.31 5.43 15.06
CA GLN A 106 16.33 6.52 15.14
C GLN A 106 15.26 6.42 14.04
N GLU A 107 15.66 6.02 12.82
CA GLU A 107 14.73 5.84 11.71
C GLU A 107 13.78 4.67 11.95
N GLU A 108 14.30 3.52 12.39
CA GLU A 108 13.46 2.34 12.68
C GLU A 108 12.47 2.62 13.81
N ARG A 109 12.90 3.38 14.82
CA ARG A 109 12.01 3.81 15.91
C ARG A 109 10.87 4.68 15.38
N ALA A 110 11.18 5.69 14.53
CA ALA A 110 10.16 6.56 13.94
C ALA A 110 9.16 5.76 13.08
N ILE A 111 9.63 4.79 12.30
CA ILE A 111 8.75 3.92 11.50
C ILE A 111 7.89 3.04 12.41
N ALA A 112 8.49 2.46 13.45
CA ALA A 112 7.76 1.61 14.39
C ALA A 112 6.68 2.40 15.15
N GLU A 113 6.97 3.60 15.62
CA GLU A 113 6.03 4.50 16.28
C GLU A 113 4.85 4.85 15.37
N GLU A 114 5.12 5.17 14.09
CA GLU A 114 4.09 5.41 13.07
C GLU A 114 3.18 4.17 12.90
N PHE A 115 3.79 2.99 12.69
CA PHE A 115 3.05 1.76 12.49
C PHE A 115 2.22 1.35 13.70
N LEU A 116 2.77 1.49 14.91
CA LEU A 116 2.03 1.21 16.15
C LEU A 116 0.86 2.18 16.32
N SER A 117 1.09 3.48 16.12
CA SER A 117 0.03 4.50 16.22
C SER A 117 -1.13 4.19 15.25
N HIS A 118 -0.83 3.89 14.00
CA HIS A 118 -1.83 3.57 13.00
C HIS A 118 -2.55 2.25 13.30
N ALA A 119 -1.82 1.22 13.77
CA ALA A 119 -2.42 -0.05 14.16
C ALA A 119 -3.36 0.09 15.36
N TYR A 120 -3.00 0.89 16.36
CA TYR A 120 -3.90 1.18 17.49
C TYR A 120 -5.16 1.93 17.04
N ALA A 121 -5.03 2.90 16.13
CA ALA A 121 -6.18 3.62 15.60
C ALA A 121 -7.13 2.69 14.81
N ILE A 122 -6.59 1.76 14.02
CA ILE A 122 -7.39 0.74 13.31
C ILE A 122 -8.08 -0.19 14.31
N ARG A 123 -7.38 -0.64 15.35
CA ARG A 123 -7.96 -1.48 16.42
C ARG A 123 -9.12 -0.76 17.11
N SER A 124 -8.93 0.51 17.50
CA SER A 124 -9.97 1.32 18.11
C SER A 124 -11.19 1.46 17.21
N GLU A 125 -11.00 1.78 15.93
CA GLU A 125 -12.11 1.87 14.97
C GLU A 125 -12.88 0.54 14.82
N ARG A 126 -12.17 -0.60 14.84
CA ARG A 126 -12.83 -1.92 14.80
C ARG A 126 -13.68 -2.18 16.06
N ASP A 127 -13.16 -1.82 17.23
CA ASP A 127 -13.85 -2.01 18.51
C ASP A 127 -15.07 -1.08 18.62
N ASP A 128 -14.94 0.17 18.20
CA ASP A 128 -16.03 1.15 18.15
C ASP A 128 -17.11 0.71 17.16
N ALA A 129 -16.73 0.29 15.97
CA ALA A 129 -17.66 -0.20 14.95
C ALA A 129 -18.43 -1.44 15.43
N ALA A 130 -17.74 -2.37 16.12
CA ALA A 130 -18.38 -3.54 16.71
C ALA A 130 -19.37 -3.15 17.80
N THR A 131 -19.01 -2.20 18.67
CA THR A 131 -19.87 -1.71 19.75
C THR A 131 -21.10 -0.98 19.22
N GLU A 132 -20.94 -0.19 18.17
CA GLU A 132 -22.00 0.58 17.54
C GLU A 132 -22.83 -0.21 16.53
N GLY A 133 -22.42 -1.44 16.18
CA GLY A 133 -23.10 -2.29 15.18
C GLY A 133 -23.05 -1.71 13.76
N ARG A 134 -21.99 -1.00 13.40
CA ARG A 134 -21.76 -0.37 12.08
C ARG A 134 -20.58 -0.98 11.33
N PRO A 135 -20.50 -0.78 10.01
CA PRO A 135 -19.29 -1.13 9.26
C PRO A 135 -18.04 -0.37 9.73
N VAL A 136 -16.89 -1.04 9.66
CA VAL A 136 -15.57 -0.46 9.96
C VAL A 136 -15.20 0.57 8.88
N ARG A 137 -14.66 1.72 9.28
CA ARG A 137 -14.32 2.84 8.39
C ARG A 137 -12.81 3.01 8.27
N ILE A 138 -12.15 2.10 7.53
CA ILE A 138 -10.69 2.14 7.33
C ILE A 138 -10.26 3.23 6.35
N VAL A 139 -11.00 3.45 5.26
CA VAL A 139 -10.66 4.44 4.23
C VAL A 139 -10.45 5.85 4.81
N PRO A 140 -11.34 6.40 5.67
CA PRO A 140 -11.11 7.71 6.29
C PRO A 140 -9.81 7.78 7.13
N LEU A 141 -9.44 6.71 7.83
CA LEU A 141 -8.17 6.66 8.56
C LEU A 141 -6.98 6.72 7.59
N LEU A 142 -6.98 5.88 6.55
CA LEU A 142 -5.91 5.88 5.54
C LEU A 142 -5.76 7.26 4.89
N GLN A 143 -6.87 7.91 4.54
CA GLN A 143 -6.87 9.26 3.97
C GLN A 143 -6.33 10.30 4.95
N SER A 144 -6.63 10.20 6.25
CA SER A 144 -6.11 11.11 7.27
C SER A 144 -4.58 11.00 7.43
N TRP A 145 -3.99 9.87 7.07
CA TRP A 145 -2.54 9.64 7.04
C TRP A 145 -1.89 9.94 5.68
N GLY A 146 -2.66 10.51 4.75
CA GLY A 146 -2.19 10.92 3.43
C GLY A 146 -2.53 9.97 2.29
N GLY A 147 -3.14 8.81 2.54
CA GLY A 147 -3.68 7.91 1.54
C GLY A 147 -2.77 7.55 0.37
N ALA A 148 -3.36 7.30 -0.79
CA ALA A 148 -2.65 7.09 -2.04
C ALA A 148 -3.16 8.02 -3.14
N THR A 149 -2.23 8.60 -3.90
CA THR A 149 -2.51 9.49 -5.03
C THR A 149 -1.88 8.95 -6.30
N ILE A 150 -2.67 8.83 -7.35
CA ILE A 150 -2.16 8.58 -8.70
C ILE A 150 -1.83 9.93 -9.33
N ALA A 151 -0.55 10.18 -9.59
CA ALA A 151 -0.07 11.37 -10.26
C ALA A 151 0.03 11.12 -11.77
N TYR A 152 -0.73 11.86 -12.57
CA TYR A 152 -0.76 11.69 -14.00
C TYR A 152 -0.52 13.01 -14.73
N ARG A 153 0.27 12.96 -15.81
CA ARG A 153 0.71 14.15 -16.58
C ARG A 153 -0.36 14.81 -17.44
N ARG A 154 -1.50 14.16 -17.64
CA ARG A 154 -2.64 14.65 -18.41
C ARG A 154 -3.89 14.66 -17.55
N LEU A 155 -5.04 14.94 -18.17
CA LEU A 155 -6.33 14.79 -17.52
C LEU A 155 -6.67 13.30 -17.32
N LEU A 156 -7.45 12.98 -16.30
CA LEU A 156 -7.89 11.62 -16.00
C LEU A 156 -8.62 10.99 -17.20
N VAL A 157 -9.49 11.77 -17.86
CA VAL A 157 -10.25 11.33 -19.02
C VAL A 157 -9.36 10.92 -20.21
N ASP A 158 -8.12 11.41 -20.27
CA ASP A 158 -7.12 11.06 -21.27
C ASP A 158 -6.23 9.88 -20.84
N SER A 159 -6.46 9.33 -19.65
CA SER A 159 -5.65 8.23 -19.15
C SER A 159 -6.02 6.91 -19.83
N PRO A 160 -5.03 6.02 -20.05
CA PRO A 160 -5.33 4.69 -20.59
C PRO A 160 -6.27 3.87 -19.71
N SER A 161 -6.22 4.04 -18.39
CA SER A 161 -7.13 3.36 -17.46
C SER A 161 -8.58 3.81 -17.68
N TYR A 162 -8.84 5.11 -17.77
CA TYR A 162 -10.18 5.64 -17.99
C TYR A 162 -10.74 5.26 -19.36
N THR A 163 -9.93 5.35 -20.41
CA THR A 163 -10.38 5.07 -21.77
C THR A 163 -10.61 3.57 -22.04
N LEU A 164 -9.86 2.70 -21.35
CA LEU A 164 -9.96 1.25 -21.54
C LEU A 164 -10.91 0.59 -20.54
N ASN A 165 -10.98 1.10 -19.32
CA ASN A 165 -11.77 0.49 -18.24
C ASN A 165 -12.13 1.53 -17.17
N HIS A 166 -13.08 2.42 -17.47
CA HIS A 166 -13.51 3.48 -16.55
C HIS A 166 -14.12 2.95 -15.23
N GLU A 167 -14.67 1.74 -15.24
CA GLU A 167 -15.23 1.10 -14.04
C GLU A 167 -14.15 0.87 -12.97
N GLU A 168 -12.91 0.55 -13.36
CA GLU A 168 -11.80 0.38 -12.41
C GLU A 168 -11.38 1.73 -11.81
N VAL A 169 -11.47 2.81 -12.59
CA VAL A 169 -11.21 4.17 -12.07
C VAL A 169 -12.27 4.57 -11.06
N GLU A 170 -13.56 4.30 -11.35
CA GLU A 170 -14.66 4.57 -10.44
C GLU A 170 -14.48 3.84 -9.11
N LYS A 171 -14.18 2.54 -9.16
CA LYS A 171 -13.89 1.74 -7.96
C LYS A 171 -12.69 2.26 -7.17
N ALA A 172 -11.60 2.65 -7.87
CA ALA A 172 -10.45 3.23 -7.18
C ALA A 172 -10.80 4.51 -6.42
N LEU A 173 -11.67 5.37 -6.98
CA LEU A 173 -12.18 6.55 -6.28
C LEU A 173 -13.04 6.17 -5.06
N GLU A 174 -13.90 5.15 -5.18
CA GLU A 174 -14.69 4.63 -4.06
C GLU A 174 -13.81 4.06 -2.94
N GLU A 175 -12.69 3.43 -3.29
CA GLU A 175 -11.68 2.94 -2.37
C GLU A 175 -10.79 4.05 -1.75
N GLY A 176 -11.04 5.29 -2.13
CA GLY A 176 -10.37 6.46 -1.53
C GLY A 176 -9.04 6.84 -2.19
N ILE A 177 -8.77 6.36 -3.40
CA ILE A 177 -7.61 6.78 -4.19
C ILE A 177 -7.86 8.18 -4.73
N TRP A 178 -6.85 9.04 -4.65
CA TRP A 178 -6.88 10.38 -5.24
C TRP A 178 -6.17 10.39 -6.60
N PHE A 179 -6.65 11.27 -7.47
CA PHE A 179 -6.01 11.54 -8.76
C PHE A 179 -5.48 12.97 -8.78
N GLY A 180 -4.19 13.11 -9.07
CA GLY A 180 -3.53 14.38 -9.34
C GLY A 180 -3.28 14.52 -10.84
N GLU A 181 -4.01 15.42 -11.48
CA GLU A 181 -3.92 15.68 -12.92
C GLU A 181 -2.86 16.73 -13.24
N GLY A 182 -2.27 16.67 -14.45
CA GLY A 182 -1.29 17.66 -14.92
C GLY A 182 0.05 17.61 -14.17
N LEU A 183 0.35 16.53 -13.44
CA LEU A 183 1.55 16.38 -12.64
C LEU A 183 2.63 15.62 -13.41
N THR A 184 3.81 16.24 -13.55
CA THR A 184 5.01 15.61 -14.12
C THR A 184 6.09 15.57 -13.05
N PRO A 185 6.71 14.40 -12.80
CA PRO A 185 7.84 14.33 -11.87
C PRO A 185 9.01 15.16 -12.42
N LEU A 186 9.68 15.88 -11.53
CA LEU A 186 10.83 16.74 -11.84
C LEU A 186 12.13 16.08 -11.39
#